data_a0182026f575b25acbd0cc00560b4424
#
_entry.id   a0182026f575b25acbd0cc00560b4424
#
_cell.length_a   1.000
_cell.length_b   1.000
_cell.length_c   1.000
_cell.angle_alpha   90.00
_cell.angle_beta   90.00
_cell.angle_gamma   90.00
#
_symmetry.space_group_name_H-M   'P 1'
#
loop_
_entity.id
_entity.type
_entity.pdbx_description
1 polymer ?
#
loop_
_entity_poly.entity_id
_entity_poly.type
_entity_poly.pdbx_seq_one_letter_code
_entity_poly.pdbx_strand_id
1 'polypeptide(L)'
;MRTLLITALLGLLAACNTTVAPTEPPAVPPATIPMVQEETLEARQERGRYLVEIMGCNDCHSPKLMGPNGPYPDPDRLLSGHPAAQALPAVPKAALKDWALFAMGNTAAVGPWGVSFAGNITSDVTGIGSWSEEQFANAMRKGWWKGIEGSRPLLPPMPWPNFANMPDADISAIYAYLMSTKPVENVVPAPVPPDQL
;
A
#
# COMPACT_ATOMS: atom_id res chain seq x y z
N MET A 1 78.69 68.61 9.76
CA MET A 1 79.25 67.25 9.78
C MET A 1 78.87 66.61 11.13
N ARG A 2 77.89 65.75 11.16
CA ARG A 2 77.37 65.11 12.38
C ARG A 2 77.49 63.55 12.17
N THR A 3 78.34 62.99 13.00
CA THR A 3 78.62 61.58 13.05
C THR A 3 77.53 60.91 13.91
N LEU A 4 76.81 59.94 13.38
CA LEU A 4 75.86 59.14 14.16
C LEU A 4 76.48 57.80 14.49
N LEU A 5 76.59 57.54 15.77
CA LEU A 5 76.98 56.24 16.35
C LEU A 5 75.76 55.34 16.37
N ILE A 6 75.86 54.17 15.75
CA ILE A 6 74.90 53.12 15.87
C ILE A 6 75.40 52.08 16.86
N THR A 7 74.68 51.97 17.98
CA THR A 7 74.92 50.90 18.99
C THR A 7 74.11 49.68 18.63
N ALA A 8 74.78 48.57 18.36
CA ALA A 8 74.15 47.31 18.13
C ALA A 8 73.75 46.59 19.44
N LEU A 9 72.50 46.32 19.62
CA LEU A 9 71.96 45.54 20.74
C LEU A 9 71.78 44.08 20.31
N LEU A 10 72.64 43.17 20.84
CA LEU A 10 72.44 41.71 20.63
C LEU A 10 71.35 41.21 21.60
N GLY A 11 70.21 40.86 21.07
CA GLY A 11 69.15 40.16 21.81
C GLY A 11 69.33 38.63 21.73
N LEU A 12 69.55 38.01 22.89
CA LEU A 12 69.52 36.54 23.03
C LEU A 12 68.11 36.05 22.91
N LEU A 13 67.81 35.33 21.83
CA LEU A 13 66.57 34.57 21.69
C LEU A 13 66.74 33.16 22.28
N ALA A 14 66.20 32.93 23.46
CA ALA A 14 66.06 31.60 24.05
C ALA A 14 64.85 30.92 23.39
N ALA A 15 65.10 29.96 22.48
CA ALA A 15 64.07 29.13 21.92
C ALA A 15 63.69 28.03 22.94
N CYS A 16 62.53 28.16 23.59
CA CYS A 16 61.88 27.06 24.31
C CYS A 16 61.30 26.07 23.33
N ASN A 17 61.95 24.94 23.07
CA ASN A 17 61.49 23.84 22.33
C ASN A 17 60.58 22.96 23.23
N THR A 18 59.30 23.29 23.36
CA THR A 18 58.29 22.40 23.95
C THR A 18 57.83 21.39 22.90
N THR A 19 58.41 20.18 22.95
CA THR A 19 57.89 19.01 22.22
C THR A 19 56.54 18.59 22.86
N VAL A 20 55.42 18.98 22.25
CA VAL A 20 54.10 18.46 22.60
C VAL A 20 54.04 17.04 22.02
N ALA A 21 53.95 16.05 22.90
CA ALA A 21 53.71 14.66 22.50
C ALA A 21 52.36 14.58 21.80
N PRO A 22 52.23 13.79 20.69
CA PRO A 22 50.94 13.58 20.04
C PRO A 22 49.99 12.87 21.01
N THR A 23 48.94 13.55 21.44
CA THR A 23 47.83 12.94 22.17
C THR A 23 47.06 12.09 21.17
N GLU A 24 47.07 10.79 21.36
CA GLU A 24 46.22 9.84 20.61
C GLU A 24 44.76 10.25 20.79
N PRO A 25 43.95 10.40 19.68
CA PRO A 25 42.57 10.75 19.83
C PRO A 25 41.82 9.65 20.61
N PRO A 26 40.84 10.01 21.46
CA PRO A 26 40.09 9.03 22.22
C PRO A 26 39.47 7.99 21.31
N ALA A 27 39.65 6.72 21.65
CA ALA A 27 39.06 5.62 20.89
C ALA A 27 37.54 5.80 20.79
N VAL A 28 37.04 6.01 19.58
CA VAL A 28 35.59 6.06 19.32
C VAL A 28 35.06 4.66 19.58
N PRO A 29 34.12 4.47 20.53
CA PRO A 29 33.54 3.16 20.74
C PRO A 29 32.91 2.68 19.44
N PRO A 30 32.96 1.39 19.11
CA PRO A 30 32.34 0.84 17.90
C PRO A 30 30.86 1.25 17.87
N ALA A 31 30.44 1.92 16.79
CA ALA A 31 29.06 2.29 16.59
C ALA A 31 28.24 0.99 16.65
N THR A 32 27.36 0.87 17.64
CA THR A 32 26.38 -0.21 17.70
C THR A 32 25.43 0.02 16.53
N ILE A 33 25.59 -0.74 15.45
CA ILE A 33 24.66 -0.74 14.35
C ILE A 33 23.34 -1.23 14.95
N PRO A 34 22.27 -0.40 14.97
CA PRO A 34 20.97 -0.88 15.44
C PRO A 34 20.63 -2.09 14.58
N MET A 35 20.44 -3.24 15.21
CA MET A 35 19.90 -4.42 14.54
C MET A 35 18.53 -4.00 14.00
N VAL A 36 18.38 -3.98 12.68
CA VAL A 36 17.07 -3.89 12.05
C VAL A 36 16.31 -5.12 12.54
N GLN A 37 15.36 -4.91 13.46
CA GLN A 37 14.45 -5.98 13.85
C GLN A 37 13.67 -6.34 12.59
N GLU A 38 13.81 -7.58 12.14
CA GLU A 38 12.92 -8.09 11.10
C GLU A 38 11.49 -7.98 11.61
N GLU A 39 10.64 -7.30 10.83
CA GLU A 39 9.22 -7.16 11.14
C GLU A 39 8.60 -8.57 11.22
N THR A 40 7.94 -8.88 12.35
CA THR A 40 7.29 -10.18 12.50
C THR A 40 6.10 -10.30 11.54
N LEU A 41 5.69 -11.52 11.21
CA LEU A 41 4.52 -11.76 10.38
C LEU A 41 3.25 -11.13 11.00
N GLU A 42 3.10 -11.23 12.32
CA GLU A 42 1.97 -10.67 13.06
C GLU A 42 1.94 -9.14 12.97
N ALA A 43 3.10 -8.48 13.11
CA ALA A 43 3.19 -7.02 12.98
C ALA A 43 2.83 -6.57 11.55
N ARG A 44 3.28 -7.32 10.55
CA ARG A 44 2.96 -7.09 9.14
C ARG A 44 1.47 -7.29 8.87
N GLN A 45 0.86 -8.36 9.37
CA GLN A 45 -0.58 -8.60 9.24
C GLN A 45 -1.41 -7.51 9.93
N GLU A 46 -1.00 -7.04 11.10
CA GLU A 46 -1.70 -5.95 11.81
C GLU A 46 -1.59 -4.62 11.04
N ARG A 47 -0.42 -4.30 10.48
CA ARG A 47 -0.26 -3.17 9.56
C ARG A 47 -1.19 -3.30 8.35
N GLY A 48 -1.24 -4.50 7.76
CA GLY A 48 -2.12 -4.79 6.63
C GLY A 48 -3.59 -4.64 6.97
N ARG A 49 -4.02 -5.14 8.13
CA ARG A 49 -5.39 -4.97 8.65
C ARG A 49 -5.77 -3.50 8.73
N TYR A 50 -4.92 -2.70 9.37
CA TYR A 50 -5.11 -1.25 9.48
C TYR A 50 -5.25 -0.59 8.09
N LEU A 51 -4.37 -0.92 7.15
CA LEU A 51 -4.43 -0.36 5.79
C LEU A 51 -5.72 -0.75 5.06
N VAL A 52 -6.12 -2.02 5.12
CA VAL A 52 -7.37 -2.51 4.51
C VAL A 52 -8.60 -1.78 5.07
N GLU A 53 -8.59 -1.47 6.38
CA GLU A 53 -9.67 -0.71 7.03
C GLU A 53 -9.69 0.74 6.56
N ILE A 54 -8.57 1.47 6.67
CA ILE A 54 -8.57 2.91 6.35
C ILE A 54 -8.70 3.21 4.85
N MET A 55 -8.30 2.27 3.99
CA MET A 55 -8.48 2.38 2.54
C MET A 55 -9.90 2.02 2.08
N GLY A 56 -10.76 1.57 2.98
CA GLY A 56 -12.15 1.25 2.70
C GLY A 56 -12.35 0.01 1.82
N CYS A 57 -11.43 -0.97 1.85
CA CYS A 57 -11.56 -2.17 1.01
C CYS A 57 -12.88 -2.90 1.24
N ASN A 58 -13.35 -2.94 2.51
CA ASN A 58 -14.63 -3.52 2.88
C ASN A 58 -15.86 -2.79 2.29
N ASP A 59 -15.71 -1.53 1.86
CA ASP A 59 -16.84 -0.77 1.32
C ASP A 59 -17.36 -1.38 0.02
N CYS A 60 -16.46 -1.90 -0.81
CA CYS A 60 -16.81 -2.57 -2.06
C CYS A 60 -16.65 -4.09 -1.98
N HIS A 61 -15.60 -4.59 -1.29
CA HIS A 61 -15.26 -6.01 -1.34
C HIS A 61 -16.01 -6.88 -0.32
N SER A 62 -16.90 -6.31 0.51
CA SER A 62 -17.72 -7.08 1.45
C SER A 62 -19.20 -6.90 1.17
N PRO A 63 -19.99 -7.98 1.07
CA PRO A 63 -21.46 -7.90 1.09
C PRO A 63 -21.94 -7.15 2.33
N LYS A 64 -23.13 -6.57 2.26
CA LYS A 64 -23.71 -5.81 3.37
C LYS A 64 -24.92 -6.47 3.94
N LEU A 65 -25.04 -6.41 5.27
CA LEU A 65 -26.28 -6.63 6.03
C LEU A 65 -26.86 -5.28 6.40
N MET A 66 -28.18 -5.24 6.61
CA MET A 66 -28.86 -4.03 7.05
C MET A 66 -29.04 -4.06 8.57
N GLY A 67 -28.52 -3.06 9.25
CA GLY A 67 -28.64 -2.87 10.69
C GLY A 67 -29.47 -1.64 11.07
N PRO A 68 -29.64 -1.39 12.37
CA PRO A 68 -30.39 -0.22 12.86
C PRO A 68 -29.81 1.13 12.43
N ASN A 69 -28.48 1.17 12.21
CA ASN A 69 -27.74 2.37 11.83
C ASN A 69 -27.39 2.41 10.33
N GLY A 70 -27.98 1.54 9.52
CA GLY A 70 -27.68 1.42 8.10
C GLY A 70 -26.92 0.15 7.72
N PRO A 71 -26.41 0.09 6.48
CA PRO A 71 -25.69 -1.08 6.00
C PRO A 71 -24.33 -1.20 6.69
N TYR A 72 -23.92 -2.44 6.98
CA TYR A 72 -22.60 -2.78 7.52
C TYR A 72 -22.07 -4.04 6.84
N PRO A 73 -20.72 -4.22 6.76
CA PRO A 73 -20.14 -5.43 6.16
C PRO A 73 -20.62 -6.70 6.87
N ASP A 74 -21.00 -7.71 6.09
CA ASP A 74 -21.37 -9.03 6.60
C ASP A 74 -20.14 -9.70 7.23
N PRO A 75 -20.11 -9.96 8.55
CA PRO A 75 -18.95 -10.50 9.23
C PRO A 75 -18.58 -11.92 8.77
N ASP A 76 -19.52 -12.67 8.21
CA ASP A 76 -19.25 -14.01 7.70
C ASP A 76 -18.67 -14.02 6.30
N ARG A 77 -18.79 -12.92 5.57
CA ARG A 77 -18.38 -12.78 4.17
C ARG A 77 -17.51 -11.54 3.92
N LEU A 78 -16.73 -11.13 4.91
CA LEU A 78 -15.78 -10.02 4.75
C LEU A 78 -14.85 -10.29 3.57
N LEU A 79 -14.64 -9.27 2.73
CA LEU A 79 -13.70 -9.26 1.61
C LEU A 79 -14.00 -10.31 0.51
N SER A 80 -15.16 -10.96 0.54
CA SER A 80 -15.53 -12.01 -0.42
C SER A 80 -16.02 -11.49 -1.76
N GLY A 81 -16.13 -10.17 -1.95
CA GLY A 81 -16.58 -9.56 -3.20
C GLY A 81 -18.10 -9.59 -3.39
N HIS A 82 -18.53 -9.39 -4.64
CA HIS A 82 -19.95 -9.46 -5.00
C HIS A 82 -20.47 -10.90 -4.92
N PRO A 83 -21.57 -11.16 -4.17
CA PRO A 83 -22.11 -12.51 -4.06
C PRO A 83 -22.54 -13.07 -5.40
N ALA A 84 -22.03 -14.26 -5.77
CA ALA A 84 -22.30 -14.89 -7.08
C ALA A 84 -23.79 -15.07 -7.38
N ALA A 85 -24.60 -15.35 -6.35
CA ALA A 85 -26.04 -15.57 -6.48
C ALA A 85 -26.87 -14.28 -6.43
N GLN A 86 -26.28 -13.12 -6.19
CA GLN A 86 -27.01 -11.86 -6.09
C GLN A 86 -27.28 -11.27 -7.47
N ALA A 87 -28.56 -11.31 -7.89
CA ALA A 87 -28.98 -10.64 -9.12
C ALA A 87 -28.91 -9.12 -8.96
N LEU A 88 -28.48 -8.45 -10.02
CA LEU A 88 -28.55 -6.99 -10.08
C LEU A 88 -29.93 -6.52 -10.50
N PRO A 89 -30.37 -5.32 -10.05
CA PRO A 89 -31.55 -4.68 -10.60
C PRO A 89 -31.31 -4.32 -12.08
N ALA A 90 -32.41 -4.05 -12.81
CA ALA A 90 -32.31 -3.57 -14.19
C ALA A 90 -31.47 -2.29 -14.26
N VAL A 91 -30.54 -2.23 -15.20
CA VAL A 91 -29.66 -1.08 -15.37
C VAL A 91 -30.45 0.10 -15.94
N PRO A 92 -30.47 1.27 -15.27
CA PRO A 92 -31.18 2.46 -15.73
C PRO A 92 -30.40 3.18 -16.84
N LYS A 93 -30.38 2.62 -18.04
CA LYS A 93 -29.54 3.08 -19.19
C LYS A 93 -29.60 4.58 -19.44
N ALA A 94 -30.77 5.20 -19.26
CA ALA A 94 -30.94 6.64 -19.46
C ALA A 94 -30.10 7.49 -18.48
N ALA A 95 -29.88 6.99 -17.25
CA ALA A 95 -29.06 7.68 -16.26
C ALA A 95 -27.55 7.54 -16.55
N LEU A 96 -27.13 6.51 -17.25
CA LEU A 96 -25.68 6.27 -17.49
C LEU A 96 -25.02 7.29 -18.41
N LYS A 97 -25.81 8.15 -19.08
CA LYS A 97 -25.27 9.25 -19.87
C LYS A 97 -24.43 10.21 -19.03
N ASP A 98 -24.88 10.48 -17.78
CA ASP A 98 -24.32 11.51 -16.92
C ASP A 98 -23.88 10.94 -15.54
N TRP A 99 -24.15 9.68 -15.26
CA TRP A 99 -23.92 9.05 -13.95
C TRP A 99 -23.19 7.72 -14.03
N ALA A 100 -22.38 7.46 -13.02
CA ALA A 100 -21.97 6.12 -12.65
C ALA A 100 -22.70 5.73 -11.37
N LEU A 101 -23.26 4.54 -11.31
CA LEU A 101 -24.16 4.12 -10.23
C LEU A 101 -23.60 2.88 -9.51
N PHE A 102 -23.85 2.80 -8.22
CA PHE A 102 -23.59 1.61 -7.42
C PHE A 102 -24.90 0.83 -7.20
N ALA A 103 -24.81 -0.49 -7.24
CA ALA A 103 -25.86 -1.33 -6.70
C ALA A 103 -25.90 -1.22 -5.17
N MET A 104 -27.07 -1.51 -4.57
CA MET A 104 -27.20 -1.53 -3.11
C MET A 104 -26.16 -2.49 -2.50
N GLY A 105 -25.44 -2.00 -1.50
CA GLY A 105 -24.34 -2.75 -0.87
C GLY A 105 -22.95 -2.52 -1.50
N ASN A 106 -22.85 -1.71 -2.56
CA ASN A 106 -21.61 -1.22 -3.18
C ASN A 106 -20.70 -2.31 -3.80
N THR A 107 -21.14 -3.57 -3.87
CA THR A 107 -20.33 -4.66 -4.43
C THR A 107 -20.38 -4.76 -5.96
N ALA A 108 -21.21 -3.96 -6.61
CA ALA A 108 -21.27 -3.82 -8.07
C ALA A 108 -21.49 -2.35 -8.45
N ALA A 109 -20.97 -1.96 -9.61
CA ALA A 109 -21.15 -0.63 -10.16
C ALA A 109 -21.35 -0.69 -11.67
N VAL A 110 -22.06 0.30 -12.21
CA VAL A 110 -22.30 0.45 -13.65
C VAL A 110 -21.97 1.87 -14.10
N GLY A 111 -21.38 1.98 -15.27
CA GLY A 111 -20.99 3.24 -15.90
C GLY A 111 -20.62 3.06 -17.37
N PRO A 112 -19.86 4.00 -17.96
CA PRO A 112 -19.42 3.90 -19.36
C PRO A 112 -18.61 2.64 -19.68
N TRP A 113 -18.06 1.98 -18.66
CA TRP A 113 -17.30 0.72 -18.77
C TRP A 113 -18.17 -0.54 -18.77
N GLY A 114 -19.49 -0.42 -18.65
CA GLY A 114 -20.40 -1.54 -18.41
C GLY A 114 -20.65 -1.80 -16.93
N VAL A 115 -20.90 -3.07 -16.54
CA VAL A 115 -21.02 -3.47 -15.13
C VAL A 115 -19.71 -4.07 -14.65
N SER A 116 -19.23 -3.60 -13.50
CA SER A 116 -18.11 -4.18 -12.78
C SER A 116 -18.56 -4.74 -11.43
N PHE A 117 -17.88 -5.78 -10.98
CA PHE A 117 -18.14 -6.44 -9.70
C PHE A 117 -16.88 -6.41 -8.85
N ALA A 118 -17.03 -6.12 -7.56
CA ALA A 118 -15.93 -6.21 -6.60
C ALA A 118 -15.46 -7.66 -6.48
N GLY A 119 -14.17 -7.89 -6.67
CA GLY A 119 -13.57 -9.22 -6.62
C GLY A 119 -13.56 -9.83 -5.23
N ASN A 120 -13.51 -11.15 -5.14
CA ASN A 120 -13.15 -11.86 -3.93
C ASN A 120 -11.66 -11.64 -3.66
N ILE A 121 -11.32 -11.05 -2.52
CA ILE A 121 -9.93 -10.79 -2.10
C ILE A 121 -9.57 -11.52 -0.80
N THR A 122 -10.36 -12.54 -0.42
CA THR A 122 -10.02 -13.46 0.68
C THR A 122 -8.93 -14.43 0.26
N SER A 123 -8.40 -15.17 1.24
CA SER A 123 -7.42 -16.25 1.04
C SER A 123 -8.00 -17.52 0.37
N ASP A 124 -9.26 -17.52 -0.04
CA ASP A 124 -9.85 -18.61 -0.82
C ASP A 124 -9.27 -18.69 -2.24
N VAL A 125 -9.25 -19.88 -2.84
CA VAL A 125 -8.77 -20.11 -4.23
C VAL A 125 -9.62 -19.38 -5.28
N THR A 126 -10.90 -19.11 -4.98
CA THR A 126 -11.79 -18.30 -5.83
C THR A 126 -11.50 -16.80 -5.69
N GLY A 127 -10.73 -16.41 -4.67
CA GLY A 127 -10.23 -15.07 -4.43
C GLY A 127 -8.75 -14.94 -4.85
N ILE A 128 -7.93 -14.45 -3.90
CA ILE A 128 -6.49 -14.25 -4.14
C ILE A 128 -5.62 -15.38 -3.54
N GLY A 129 -6.21 -16.45 -3.00
CA GLY A 129 -5.49 -17.51 -2.30
C GLY A 129 -4.45 -18.25 -3.13
N SER A 130 -4.56 -18.21 -4.46
CA SER A 130 -3.58 -18.77 -5.39
C SER A 130 -2.62 -17.75 -6.01
N TRP A 131 -2.74 -16.45 -5.64
CA TRP A 131 -1.89 -15.41 -6.21
C TRP A 131 -0.55 -15.34 -5.48
N SER A 132 0.51 -14.99 -6.21
CA SER A 132 1.75 -14.56 -5.57
C SER A 132 1.62 -13.10 -5.08
N GLU A 133 2.49 -12.72 -4.14
CA GLU A 133 2.58 -11.34 -3.69
C GLU A 133 2.90 -10.38 -4.86
N GLU A 134 3.72 -10.81 -5.82
CA GLU A 134 4.02 -10.04 -7.02
C GLU A 134 2.76 -9.82 -7.89
N GLN A 135 1.93 -10.85 -8.07
CA GLN A 135 0.66 -10.71 -8.77
C GLN A 135 -0.26 -9.71 -8.06
N PHE A 136 -0.34 -9.78 -6.74
CA PHE A 136 -1.09 -8.81 -5.95
C PHE A 136 -0.55 -7.39 -6.12
N ALA A 137 0.77 -7.19 -6.01
CA ALA A 137 1.42 -5.90 -6.22
C ALA A 137 1.14 -5.33 -7.62
N ASN A 138 1.22 -6.15 -8.65
CA ASN A 138 0.90 -5.76 -10.02
C ASN A 138 -0.57 -5.35 -10.19
N ALA A 139 -1.51 -6.07 -9.57
CA ALA A 139 -2.92 -5.69 -9.58
C ALA A 139 -3.14 -4.33 -8.92
N MET A 140 -2.52 -4.10 -7.78
CA MET A 140 -2.66 -2.85 -7.01
C MET A 140 -1.99 -1.66 -7.69
N ARG A 141 -0.80 -1.82 -8.25
CA ARG A 141 -0.01 -0.70 -8.78
C ARG A 141 -0.21 -0.43 -10.27
N LYS A 142 -0.41 -1.50 -11.05
CA LYS A 142 -0.52 -1.44 -12.51
C LYS A 142 -1.96 -1.61 -12.99
N GLY A 143 -2.87 -1.98 -12.09
CA GLY A 143 -4.26 -2.21 -12.41
C GLY A 143 -4.49 -3.41 -13.32
N TRP A 144 -3.59 -4.37 -13.37
CA TRP A 144 -3.72 -5.56 -14.19
C TRP A 144 -4.67 -6.58 -13.55
N TRP A 145 -5.60 -7.12 -14.32
CA TRP A 145 -6.48 -8.19 -13.85
C TRP A 145 -5.67 -9.41 -13.41
N LYS A 146 -5.88 -9.83 -12.17
CA LYS A 146 -5.11 -10.91 -11.51
C LYS A 146 -3.59 -10.68 -11.47
N GLY A 147 -3.14 -9.44 -11.62
CA GLY A 147 -1.72 -9.10 -11.64
C GLY A 147 -0.94 -9.65 -12.83
N ILE A 148 -1.65 -10.08 -13.89
CA ILE A 148 -1.05 -10.70 -15.09
C ILE A 148 -0.82 -9.62 -16.14
N GLU A 149 0.43 -9.50 -16.61
CA GLU A 149 0.80 -8.56 -17.66
C GLU A 149 0.04 -8.84 -18.96
N GLY A 150 -0.44 -7.77 -19.60
CA GLY A 150 -1.22 -7.87 -20.83
C GLY A 150 -2.68 -8.29 -20.63
N SER A 151 -3.10 -8.55 -19.38
CA SER A 151 -4.52 -8.77 -19.09
C SER A 151 -5.31 -7.46 -19.17
N ARG A 152 -6.66 -7.57 -19.17
CA ARG A 152 -7.50 -6.37 -19.11
C ARG A 152 -7.20 -5.54 -17.87
N PRO A 153 -7.44 -4.23 -17.90
CA PRO A 153 -7.31 -3.40 -16.70
C PRO A 153 -8.40 -3.76 -15.66
N LEU A 154 -8.10 -3.46 -14.40
CA LEU A 154 -9.14 -3.39 -13.36
C LEU A 154 -10.12 -2.29 -13.73
N LEU A 155 -11.41 -2.61 -13.61
CA LEU A 155 -12.48 -1.69 -14.00
C LEU A 155 -12.80 -0.70 -12.87
N PRO A 156 -13.29 0.50 -13.20
CA PRO A 156 -13.88 1.38 -12.21
C PRO A 156 -15.01 0.68 -11.44
N PRO A 157 -15.24 1.02 -10.17
CA PRO A 157 -14.65 2.14 -9.43
C PRO A 157 -13.37 1.78 -8.67
N MET A 158 -12.72 0.62 -8.90
CA MET A 158 -11.48 0.26 -8.20
C MET A 158 -10.41 1.35 -8.41
N PRO A 159 -9.98 2.06 -7.36
CA PRO A 159 -9.14 3.25 -7.49
C PRO A 159 -7.64 2.86 -7.55
N TRP A 160 -7.28 1.83 -8.30
CA TRP A 160 -5.90 1.33 -8.39
C TRP A 160 -4.86 2.43 -8.74
N PRO A 161 -5.16 3.48 -9.53
CA PRO A 161 -4.16 4.53 -9.79
C PRO A 161 -3.68 5.25 -8.52
N ASN A 162 -4.51 5.29 -7.46
CA ASN A 162 -4.13 5.88 -6.18
C ASN A 162 -3.06 5.03 -5.46
N PHE A 163 -2.93 3.77 -5.82
CA PHE A 163 -2.02 2.81 -5.20
C PHE A 163 -0.72 2.61 -5.99
N ALA A 164 -0.58 3.26 -7.16
CA ALA A 164 0.56 3.08 -8.06
C ALA A 164 1.92 3.32 -7.38
N ASN A 165 1.98 4.24 -6.42
CA ASN A 165 3.19 4.59 -5.68
C ASN A 165 3.20 4.06 -4.23
N MET A 166 2.34 3.08 -3.89
CA MET A 166 2.32 2.50 -2.56
C MET A 166 3.66 1.82 -2.25
N PRO A 167 4.28 2.03 -1.09
CA PRO A 167 5.52 1.38 -0.69
C PRO A 167 5.41 -0.16 -0.70
N ASP A 168 6.52 -0.85 -0.97
CA ASP A 168 6.55 -2.32 -0.97
C ASP A 168 6.14 -2.89 0.38
N ALA A 169 6.57 -2.28 1.47
CA ALA A 169 6.20 -2.71 2.83
C ALA A 169 4.67 -2.67 3.05
N ASP A 170 3.97 -1.66 2.54
CA ASP A 170 2.51 -1.56 2.68
C ASP A 170 1.79 -2.56 1.79
N ILE A 171 2.25 -2.80 0.55
CA ILE A 171 1.72 -3.87 -0.33
C ILE A 171 1.89 -5.23 0.34
N SER A 172 3.10 -5.52 0.84
CA SER A 172 3.41 -6.79 1.54
C SER A 172 2.54 -6.96 2.78
N ALA A 173 2.32 -5.90 3.55
CA ALA A 173 1.48 -5.92 4.73
C ALA A 173 0.01 -6.22 4.39
N ILE A 174 -0.55 -5.53 3.38
CA ILE A 174 -1.92 -5.77 2.92
C ILE A 174 -2.07 -7.21 2.44
N TYR A 175 -1.14 -7.70 1.61
CA TYR A 175 -1.16 -9.07 1.11
C TYR A 175 -1.09 -10.08 2.26
N ALA A 176 -0.16 -9.90 3.21
CA ALA A 176 -0.03 -10.79 4.37
C ALA A 176 -1.31 -10.85 5.22
N TYR A 177 -1.98 -9.71 5.41
CA TYR A 177 -3.27 -9.66 6.09
C TYR A 177 -4.36 -10.37 5.30
N LEU A 178 -4.51 -10.08 4.00
CA LEU A 178 -5.54 -10.70 3.17
C LEU A 178 -5.37 -12.22 3.12
N MET A 179 -4.13 -12.72 3.06
CA MET A 179 -3.82 -14.16 3.11
C MET A 179 -4.10 -14.79 4.48
N SER A 180 -4.23 -14.01 5.55
CA SER A 180 -4.63 -14.47 6.89
C SER A 180 -6.14 -14.43 7.14
N THR A 181 -6.93 -13.86 6.22
CA THR A 181 -8.38 -13.76 6.38
C THR A 181 -9.07 -15.12 6.26
N LYS A 182 -10.28 -15.22 6.85
CA LYS A 182 -11.15 -16.39 6.66
C LYS A 182 -11.39 -16.61 5.16
N PRO A 183 -11.06 -17.77 4.60
CA PRO A 183 -11.37 -18.05 3.20
C PRO A 183 -12.88 -18.13 3.00
N VAL A 184 -13.38 -17.48 1.96
CA VAL A 184 -14.78 -17.50 1.57
C VAL A 184 -14.86 -17.89 0.10
N GLU A 185 -15.41 -19.07 -0.19
CA GLU A 185 -15.65 -19.51 -1.56
C GLU A 185 -16.72 -18.61 -2.20
N ASN A 186 -16.34 -17.87 -3.24
CA ASN A 186 -17.25 -17.04 -4.01
C ASN A 186 -16.67 -16.73 -5.40
N VAL A 187 -17.23 -17.33 -6.44
CA VAL A 187 -16.86 -17.05 -7.84
C VAL A 187 -17.64 -15.83 -8.30
N VAL A 188 -17.03 -14.65 -8.18
CA VAL A 188 -17.63 -13.38 -8.58
C VAL A 188 -17.96 -13.39 -10.08
N PRO A 189 -19.14 -12.88 -10.50
CA PRO A 189 -19.52 -12.83 -11.92
C PRO A 189 -18.53 -12.07 -12.80
N ALA A 190 -18.44 -12.46 -14.06
CA ALA A 190 -17.66 -11.71 -15.04
C ALA A 190 -18.27 -10.32 -15.27
N PRO A 191 -17.45 -9.28 -15.55
CA PRO A 191 -17.97 -7.96 -15.92
C PRO A 191 -18.86 -8.03 -17.15
N VAL A 192 -19.89 -7.18 -17.20
CA VAL A 192 -20.75 -7.04 -18.38
C VAL A 192 -20.27 -5.83 -19.19
N PRO A 193 -19.85 -6.01 -20.44
CA PRO A 193 -19.39 -4.90 -21.26
C PRO A 193 -20.54 -3.95 -21.67
N PRO A 194 -20.24 -2.71 -22.07
CA PRO A 194 -21.27 -1.68 -22.33
C PRO A 194 -22.27 -2.05 -23.42
N ASP A 195 -21.87 -2.80 -24.41
CA ASP A 195 -22.70 -3.26 -25.54
C ASP A 195 -23.70 -4.38 -25.18
N GLN A 196 -23.53 -4.95 -23.98
CA GLN A 196 -24.42 -5.98 -23.44
C GLN A 196 -25.35 -5.48 -22.32
N LEU A 197 -25.39 -4.18 -22.07
CA LEU A 197 -26.27 -3.56 -21.08
C LEU A 197 -27.72 -3.50 -21.51
#